data_12328d7f571c31a42cb8eeddfb4ab5bf
#
_entry.id   12328d7f571c31a42cb8eeddfb4ab5bf
#
_cell.length_a   1.000
_cell.length_b   1.000
_cell.length_c   1.000
_cell.angle_alpha   90.00
_cell.angle_beta   90.00
_cell.angle_gamma   90.00
#
_symmetry.space_group_name_H-M   'P 1'
#
loop_
_entity.id
_entity.type
_entity.pdbx_description
1 polymer ?
#
loop_
_entity_poly.entity_id
_entity_poly.type
_entity_poly.pdbx_seq_one_letter_code
_entity_poly.pdbx_strand_id
1 'polypeptide(L)'
;MPRARLTVTLPDAVWVGQLSRAHPDTTFRVLSAFATDDGGVGIVEVETDDERVGSVVDDIASQADVTDLTHLHVGSDRALVQFGTTQPQLLQAVQAAGAPIDLPMRIVDGAAELTVTASHDRLAALGERLDAFGLDYRLESLEGNHDRADPLTDGQRALLETALEAGYYDTPRRCTLTELAERTDRAKSTVSETLHRAESALVRAHLD
;
A
#
# COMPACT_ATOMS: atom_id res chain seq x y z
N MET A 1 -12.17 -2.90 -1.56
CA MET A 1 -11.24 -4.05 -1.44
C MET A 1 -10.39 -3.80 -0.20
N PRO A 2 -10.23 -4.77 0.69
CA PRO A 2 -9.42 -4.60 1.87
C PRO A 2 -7.95 -4.36 1.52
N ARG A 3 -7.30 -3.53 2.33
CA ARG A 3 -5.88 -3.19 2.25
C ARG A 3 -5.21 -3.64 3.54
N ALA A 4 -4.25 -4.54 3.43
CA ALA A 4 -3.49 -5.05 4.56
C ALA A 4 -2.08 -4.46 4.54
N ARG A 5 -1.60 -4.05 5.72
CA ARG A 5 -0.18 -3.77 5.96
C ARG A 5 0.40 -4.90 6.79
N LEU A 6 1.52 -5.42 6.31
CA LEU A 6 2.22 -6.54 6.92
C LEU A 6 3.69 -6.17 7.08
N THR A 7 4.28 -6.59 8.19
CA THR A 7 5.72 -6.62 8.36
C THR A 7 6.15 -8.07 8.24
N VAL A 8 6.96 -8.40 7.24
CA VAL A 8 7.51 -9.74 7.01
C VAL A 8 8.95 -9.78 7.45
N THR A 9 9.29 -10.70 8.34
CA THR A 9 10.67 -10.96 8.76
C THR A 9 11.36 -11.80 7.68
N LEU A 10 12.38 -11.24 7.06
CA LEU A 10 13.15 -11.95 6.03
C LEU A 10 14.20 -12.85 6.70
N PRO A 11 14.25 -14.16 6.39
CA PRO A 11 15.27 -15.06 6.92
C PRO A 11 16.67 -14.68 6.43
N ASP A 12 17.71 -15.16 7.13
CA ASP A 12 19.11 -14.96 6.73
C ASP A 12 19.46 -15.56 5.37
N ALA A 13 18.68 -16.54 4.93
CA ALA A 13 18.82 -17.11 3.59
C ALA A 13 18.39 -16.13 2.47
N VAL A 14 17.65 -15.07 2.78
CA VAL A 14 17.25 -14.05 1.82
C VAL A 14 18.28 -12.92 1.84
N TRP A 15 19.01 -12.77 0.74
CA TRP A 15 20.16 -11.85 0.65
C TRP A 15 19.85 -10.41 1.10
N VAL A 16 18.69 -9.84 0.72
CA VAL A 16 18.35 -8.48 1.10
C VAL A 16 18.02 -8.38 2.60
N GLY A 17 17.47 -9.43 3.20
CA GLY A 17 17.26 -9.52 4.65
C GLY A 17 18.59 -9.54 5.41
N GLN A 18 19.56 -10.33 4.96
CA GLN A 18 20.89 -10.37 5.52
C GLN A 18 21.61 -9.02 5.41
N LEU A 19 21.60 -8.41 4.22
CA LEU A 19 22.24 -7.11 3.99
C LEU A 19 21.61 -5.99 4.80
N SER A 20 20.28 -5.95 4.89
CA SER A 20 19.60 -4.91 5.67
C SER A 20 19.90 -5.00 7.18
N ARG A 21 20.19 -6.20 7.71
CA ARG A 21 20.70 -6.36 9.08
C ARG A 21 22.17 -5.98 9.23
N ALA A 22 23.00 -6.23 8.20
CA ALA A 22 24.40 -5.81 8.20
C ALA A 22 24.55 -4.28 8.07
N HIS A 23 23.55 -3.62 7.49
CA HIS A 23 23.48 -2.17 7.29
C HIS A 23 22.19 -1.60 7.89
N PRO A 24 22.03 -1.56 9.22
CA PRO A 24 20.76 -1.19 9.88
C PRO A 24 20.34 0.27 9.61
N ASP A 25 21.31 1.16 9.31
CA ASP A 25 21.07 2.57 8.96
C ASP A 25 20.75 2.75 7.46
N THR A 26 20.64 1.65 6.71
CA THR A 26 20.35 1.66 5.27
C THR A 26 18.91 1.23 5.00
N THR A 27 18.23 2.01 4.19
CA THR A 27 16.90 1.67 3.68
C THR A 27 17.00 1.11 2.27
N PHE A 28 16.45 -0.09 2.06
CA PHE A 28 16.28 -0.69 0.73
C PHE A 28 14.83 -0.50 0.31
N ARG A 29 14.59 0.24 -0.78
CA ARG A 29 13.26 0.47 -1.33
C ARG A 29 13.11 -0.26 -2.66
N VAL A 30 12.40 -1.36 -2.68
CA VAL A 30 12.10 -2.09 -3.91
C VAL A 30 11.04 -1.32 -4.68
N LEU A 31 11.44 -0.72 -5.79
CA LEU A 31 10.59 0.12 -6.63
C LEU A 31 9.79 -0.70 -7.65
N SER A 32 10.37 -1.81 -8.09
CA SER A 32 9.76 -2.75 -9.03
C SER A 32 10.36 -4.13 -8.81
N ALA A 33 9.55 -5.17 -8.87
CA ALA A 33 10.04 -6.53 -8.83
C ALA A 33 9.00 -7.49 -9.44
N PHE A 34 9.48 -8.53 -10.10
CA PHE A 34 8.67 -9.62 -10.60
C PHE A 34 9.45 -10.93 -10.59
N ALA A 35 8.75 -12.03 -10.37
CA ALA A 35 9.32 -13.36 -10.47
C ALA A 35 9.34 -13.80 -11.94
N THR A 36 10.39 -14.56 -12.30
CA THR A 36 10.56 -15.21 -13.60
C THR A 36 10.64 -16.71 -13.38
N ASP A 37 10.66 -17.52 -14.45
CA ASP A 37 10.79 -18.99 -14.35
C ASP A 37 12.11 -19.41 -13.70
N ASP A 38 13.18 -18.61 -13.91
CA ASP A 38 14.54 -18.90 -13.44
C ASP A 38 14.97 -18.04 -12.23
N GLY A 39 14.02 -17.29 -11.60
CA GLY A 39 14.36 -16.43 -10.47
C GLY A 39 13.50 -15.18 -10.36
N GLY A 40 14.11 -14.02 -10.17
CA GLY A 40 13.42 -12.74 -10.11
C GLY A 40 14.30 -11.60 -10.61
N VAL A 41 13.66 -10.53 -11.05
CA VAL A 41 14.30 -9.28 -11.45
C VAL A 41 13.64 -8.13 -10.68
N GLY A 42 14.44 -7.17 -10.24
CA GLY A 42 13.93 -6.02 -9.52
C GLY A 42 14.78 -4.77 -9.69
N ILE A 43 14.20 -3.66 -9.29
CA ILE A 43 14.88 -2.37 -9.13
C ILE A 43 14.78 -1.99 -7.67
N VAL A 44 15.92 -1.73 -7.04
CA VAL A 44 16.01 -1.29 -5.66
C VAL A 44 16.72 0.06 -5.58
N GLU A 45 16.14 0.96 -4.82
CA GLU A 45 16.80 2.17 -4.35
C GLU A 45 17.40 1.87 -2.98
N VAL A 46 18.69 2.14 -2.84
CA VAL A 46 19.45 2.03 -1.60
C VAL A 46 19.70 3.43 -1.08
N GLU A 47 19.28 3.74 0.13
CA GLU A 47 19.43 5.04 0.77
C GLU A 47 20.11 4.86 2.13
N THR A 48 21.18 5.62 2.39
CA THR A 48 21.94 5.58 3.64
C THR A 48 22.34 6.99 4.05
N ASP A 49 22.41 7.23 5.35
CA ASP A 49 22.82 8.54 5.92
C ASP A 49 24.33 8.80 5.79
N ASP A 50 25.09 7.77 5.44
CA ASP A 50 26.56 7.84 5.27
C ASP A 50 26.93 7.80 3.79
N GLU A 51 28.10 8.43 3.45
CA GLU A 51 28.70 8.36 2.10
C GLU A 51 29.17 6.94 1.69
N ARG A 52 28.55 5.90 2.25
CA ARG A 52 28.90 4.48 2.06
C ARG A 52 27.98 3.73 1.09
N VAL A 53 27.11 4.44 0.36
CA VAL A 53 26.16 3.78 -0.56
C VAL A 53 26.90 2.87 -1.58
N GLY A 54 28.09 3.27 -2.04
CA GLY A 54 28.91 2.47 -2.94
C GLY A 54 29.30 1.11 -2.35
N SER A 55 29.72 1.07 -1.07
CA SER A 55 30.06 -0.20 -0.41
C SER A 55 28.85 -1.11 -0.22
N VAL A 56 27.68 -0.55 0.05
CA VAL A 56 26.43 -1.34 0.14
C VAL A 56 26.09 -1.96 -1.23
N VAL A 57 26.28 -1.22 -2.31
CA VAL A 57 26.07 -1.72 -3.67
C VAL A 57 27.07 -2.83 -4.03
N ASP A 58 28.34 -2.69 -3.61
CA ASP A 58 29.36 -3.75 -3.78
C ASP A 58 28.98 -5.00 -2.96
N ASP A 59 28.45 -4.83 -1.75
CA ASP A 59 27.95 -5.93 -0.93
C ASP A 59 26.73 -6.62 -1.56
N ILE A 60 25.84 -5.91 -2.25
CA ILE A 60 24.76 -6.50 -3.04
C ILE A 60 25.37 -7.35 -4.18
N ALA A 61 26.33 -6.82 -4.92
CA ALA A 61 26.97 -7.53 -6.02
C ALA A 61 27.71 -8.81 -5.57
N SER A 62 28.17 -8.86 -4.32
CA SER A 62 28.87 -10.00 -3.74
C SER A 62 27.96 -11.15 -3.28
N GLN A 63 26.63 -10.93 -3.25
CA GLN A 63 25.69 -11.95 -2.79
C GLN A 63 25.59 -13.09 -3.81
N ALA A 64 25.67 -14.34 -3.31
CA ALA A 64 25.62 -15.55 -4.18
C ALA A 64 24.31 -15.69 -4.95
N ASP A 65 23.21 -15.18 -4.38
CA ASP A 65 21.87 -15.24 -4.98
C ASP A 65 21.56 -14.07 -5.92
N VAL A 66 22.46 -13.09 -6.02
CA VAL A 66 22.37 -11.99 -7.00
C VAL A 66 23.12 -12.40 -8.26
N THR A 67 22.38 -12.55 -9.35
CA THR A 67 22.95 -13.07 -10.63
C THR A 67 23.39 -11.98 -11.57
N ASP A 68 22.78 -10.80 -11.45
CA ASP A 68 22.98 -9.68 -12.38
C ASP A 68 22.79 -8.38 -11.63
N LEU A 69 23.73 -7.46 -11.72
CA LEU A 69 23.61 -6.15 -11.10
C LEU A 69 24.00 -5.08 -12.11
N THR A 70 23.08 -4.17 -12.36
CA THR A 70 23.30 -3.01 -13.22
C THR A 70 23.10 -1.73 -12.42
N HIS A 71 24.11 -0.88 -12.39
CA HIS A 71 24.02 0.44 -11.76
C HIS A 71 23.24 1.38 -12.68
N LEU A 72 22.05 1.81 -12.25
CA LEU A 72 21.24 2.79 -12.97
C LEU A 72 21.63 4.21 -12.56
N HIS A 73 21.92 4.41 -11.27
CA HIS A 73 22.41 5.66 -10.70
C HIS A 73 23.17 5.38 -9.40
N VAL A 74 24.29 6.07 -9.16
CA VAL A 74 25.03 6.03 -7.90
C VAL A 74 25.40 7.46 -7.51
N GLY A 75 24.83 7.93 -6.41
CA GLY A 75 25.12 9.22 -5.78
C GLY A 75 26.00 9.05 -4.54
N SER A 76 26.02 10.04 -3.65
CA SER A 76 26.74 10.00 -2.38
C SER A 76 26.02 9.19 -1.29
N ASP A 77 24.73 9.36 -1.17
CA ASP A 77 23.82 8.86 -0.12
C ASP A 77 22.74 7.92 -0.67
N ARG A 78 22.63 7.82 -1.99
CA ARG A 78 21.58 7.06 -2.68
C ARG A 78 22.11 6.39 -3.94
N ALA A 79 21.73 5.13 -4.14
CA ALA A 79 21.96 4.39 -5.37
C ALA A 79 20.68 3.75 -5.89
N LEU A 80 20.56 3.64 -7.19
CA LEU A 80 19.49 2.91 -7.89
C LEU A 80 20.15 1.79 -8.70
N VAL A 81 19.78 0.55 -8.39
CA VAL A 81 20.34 -0.62 -9.07
C VAL A 81 19.23 -1.55 -9.55
N GLN A 82 19.43 -2.13 -10.71
CA GLN A 82 18.66 -3.27 -11.19
C GLN A 82 19.42 -4.54 -10.83
N PHE A 83 18.71 -5.55 -10.35
CA PHE A 83 19.30 -6.82 -9.95
C PHE A 83 18.48 -8.01 -10.46
N GLY A 84 19.16 -9.12 -10.71
CA GLY A 84 18.57 -10.45 -10.83
C GLY A 84 18.80 -11.23 -9.54
N THR A 85 17.90 -12.15 -9.20
CA THR A 85 18.07 -13.03 -8.04
C THR A 85 17.54 -14.43 -8.33
N THR A 86 18.25 -15.46 -7.80
CA THR A 86 17.80 -16.86 -7.88
C THR A 86 16.73 -17.21 -6.85
N GLN A 87 16.55 -16.39 -5.80
CA GLN A 87 15.69 -16.69 -4.66
C GLN A 87 14.65 -15.58 -4.37
N PRO A 88 13.64 -15.38 -5.23
CA PRO A 88 12.61 -14.37 -5.03
C PRO A 88 11.47 -14.88 -4.13
N GLN A 89 11.77 -15.48 -2.96
CA GLN A 89 10.80 -16.19 -2.10
C GLN A 89 9.57 -15.35 -1.75
N LEU A 90 9.77 -14.08 -1.36
CA LEU A 90 8.66 -13.19 -1.04
C LEU A 90 7.77 -12.91 -2.25
N LEU A 91 8.37 -12.69 -3.42
CA LEU A 91 7.63 -12.47 -4.66
C LEU A 91 6.86 -13.71 -5.10
N GLN A 92 7.46 -14.90 -4.91
CA GLN A 92 6.80 -16.17 -5.21
C GLN A 92 5.59 -16.41 -4.29
N ALA A 93 5.70 -16.12 -2.98
CA ALA A 93 4.60 -16.22 -2.04
C ALA A 93 3.44 -15.32 -2.43
N VAL A 94 3.72 -14.05 -2.74
CA VAL A 94 2.75 -13.05 -3.18
C VAL A 94 2.08 -13.46 -4.50
N GLN A 95 2.87 -13.91 -5.46
CA GLN A 95 2.38 -14.32 -6.78
C GLN A 95 1.50 -15.59 -6.67
N ALA A 96 1.91 -16.57 -5.87
CA ALA A 96 1.14 -17.78 -5.62
C ALA A 96 -0.21 -17.51 -4.92
N ALA A 97 -0.29 -16.45 -4.11
CA ALA A 97 -1.54 -16.00 -3.49
C ALA A 97 -2.42 -15.18 -4.46
N GLY A 98 -1.89 -14.77 -5.60
CA GLY A 98 -2.57 -13.86 -6.53
C GLY A 98 -2.93 -12.50 -5.90
N ALA A 99 -2.12 -12.06 -4.94
CA ALA A 99 -2.32 -10.85 -4.17
C ALA A 99 -1.25 -9.81 -4.56
N PRO A 100 -1.56 -8.82 -5.42
CA PRO A 100 -0.58 -7.82 -5.82
C PRO A 100 -0.13 -6.99 -4.63
N ILE A 101 1.18 -6.72 -4.54
CA ILE A 101 1.76 -5.81 -3.56
C ILE A 101 1.81 -4.39 -4.11
N ASP A 102 1.56 -3.42 -3.24
CA ASP A 102 1.77 -2.02 -3.55
C ASP A 102 3.27 -1.70 -3.42
N LEU A 103 3.86 -1.15 -4.46
CA LEU A 103 5.24 -0.70 -4.43
C LEU A 103 5.29 0.83 -4.27
N PRO A 104 6.34 1.39 -3.69
CA PRO A 104 7.57 0.75 -3.26
C PRO A 104 7.43 -0.03 -1.94
N MET A 105 8.14 -1.15 -1.83
CA MET A 105 8.28 -1.92 -0.60
C MET A 105 9.56 -1.50 0.11
N ARG A 106 9.48 -1.22 1.41
CA ARG A 106 10.60 -0.82 2.25
C ARG A 106 11.15 -2.00 3.01
N ILE A 107 12.48 -2.14 3.04
CA ILE A 107 13.18 -3.17 3.81
C ILE A 107 14.25 -2.49 4.68
N VAL A 108 14.22 -2.75 5.98
CA VAL A 108 15.17 -2.24 6.97
C VAL A 108 15.34 -3.29 8.06
N ASP A 109 16.55 -3.49 8.52
CA ASP A 109 16.90 -4.39 9.63
C ASP A 109 16.21 -5.77 9.55
N GLY A 110 16.22 -6.37 8.37
CA GLY A 110 15.62 -7.68 8.10
C GLY A 110 14.11 -7.71 8.00
N ALA A 111 13.44 -6.57 8.11
CA ALA A 111 11.99 -6.46 8.04
C ALA A 111 11.54 -5.82 6.72
N ALA A 112 10.64 -6.48 6.00
CA ALA A 112 9.99 -5.96 4.79
C ALA A 112 8.58 -5.46 5.12
N GLU A 113 8.32 -4.18 4.84
CA GLU A 113 7.02 -3.56 5.01
C GLU A 113 6.20 -3.72 3.71
N LEU A 114 5.17 -4.56 3.74
CA LEU A 114 4.30 -4.83 2.62
C LEU A 114 2.95 -4.16 2.78
N THR A 115 2.46 -3.58 1.71
CA THR A 115 1.06 -3.21 1.57
C THR A 115 0.43 -4.03 0.45
N VAL A 116 -0.71 -4.66 0.73
CA VAL A 116 -1.41 -5.55 -0.20
C VAL A 116 -2.88 -5.16 -0.27
N THR A 117 -3.38 -4.94 -1.46
CA THR A 117 -4.79 -4.65 -1.72
C THR A 117 -5.43 -5.83 -2.45
N ALA A 118 -6.22 -6.65 -1.76
CA ALA A 118 -6.82 -7.86 -2.32
C ALA A 118 -8.14 -8.23 -1.62
N SER A 119 -8.85 -9.25 -2.12
CA SER A 119 -10.00 -9.81 -1.41
C SER A 119 -9.57 -10.52 -0.12
N HIS A 120 -10.51 -10.70 0.83
CA HIS A 120 -10.22 -11.44 2.07
C HIS A 120 -9.63 -12.83 1.81
N ASP A 121 -10.17 -13.58 0.84
CA ASP A 121 -9.70 -14.91 0.50
C ASP A 121 -8.24 -14.89 0.00
N ARG A 122 -7.86 -13.89 -0.80
CA ARG A 122 -6.47 -13.72 -1.26
C ARG A 122 -5.52 -13.28 -0.17
N LEU A 123 -5.98 -12.45 0.77
CA LEU A 123 -5.19 -12.08 1.94
C LEU A 123 -4.98 -13.27 2.87
N ALA A 124 -6.00 -14.12 3.08
CA ALA A 124 -5.86 -15.38 3.82
C ALA A 124 -4.88 -16.32 3.11
N ALA A 125 -5.03 -16.50 1.79
CA ALA A 125 -4.11 -17.31 1.00
C ALA A 125 -2.67 -16.77 1.05
N LEU A 126 -2.47 -15.45 1.12
CA LEU A 126 -1.15 -14.85 1.28
C LEU A 126 -0.51 -15.28 2.61
N GLY A 127 -1.25 -15.23 3.72
CA GLY A 127 -0.76 -15.72 5.01
C GLY A 127 -0.30 -17.17 4.93
N GLU A 128 -1.15 -18.08 4.39
CA GLU A 128 -0.80 -19.49 4.20
C GLU A 128 0.45 -19.68 3.32
N ARG A 129 0.65 -18.83 2.30
CA ARG A 129 1.84 -18.90 1.44
C ARG A 129 3.09 -18.40 2.15
N LEU A 130 3.00 -17.30 2.91
CA LEU A 130 4.11 -16.80 3.71
C LEU A 130 4.58 -17.88 4.69
N ASP A 131 3.64 -18.53 5.42
CA ASP A 131 3.94 -19.63 6.33
C ASP A 131 4.60 -20.81 5.59
N ALA A 132 4.09 -21.21 4.41
CA ALA A 132 4.63 -22.30 3.60
C ALA A 132 6.05 -22.04 3.09
N PHE A 133 6.42 -20.76 2.88
CA PHE A 133 7.77 -20.34 2.51
C PHE A 133 8.67 -20.07 3.75
N GLY A 134 8.16 -20.30 4.97
CA GLY A 134 8.90 -20.04 6.20
C GLY A 134 9.17 -18.56 6.47
N LEU A 135 8.29 -17.70 5.99
CA LEU A 135 8.36 -16.26 6.17
C LEU A 135 7.46 -15.83 7.32
N ASP A 136 8.04 -15.53 8.46
CA ASP A 136 7.31 -14.98 9.61
C ASP A 136 6.77 -13.60 9.27
N TYR A 137 5.48 -13.34 9.61
CA TYR A 137 4.87 -12.06 9.35
C TYR A 137 4.00 -11.58 10.50
N ARG A 138 3.80 -10.27 10.57
CA ARG A 138 2.86 -9.61 11.47
C ARG A 138 1.90 -8.76 10.66
N LEU A 139 0.61 -8.91 10.90
CA LEU A 139 -0.41 -8.02 10.38
C LEU A 139 -0.44 -6.74 11.24
N GLU A 140 -0.04 -5.61 10.66
CA GLU A 140 -0.02 -4.31 11.35
C GLU A 140 -1.38 -3.63 11.28
N SER A 141 -2.02 -3.68 10.11
CA SER A 141 -3.38 -3.17 9.93
C SER A 141 -4.10 -3.90 8.80
N LEU A 142 -5.41 -4.03 8.95
CA LEU A 142 -6.32 -4.50 7.90
C LEU A 142 -7.39 -3.42 7.70
N GLU A 143 -7.21 -2.59 6.70
CA GLU A 143 -8.19 -1.60 6.29
C GLU A 143 -9.16 -2.28 5.31
N GLY A 144 -10.30 -2.73 5.81
CA GLY A 144 -11.38 -3.21 4.94
C GLY A 144 -12.13 -2.03 4.34
N ASN A 145 -12.71 -2.23 3.17
CA ASN A 145 -13.72 -1.28 2.64
C ASN A 145 -14.96 -1.16 3.58
N HIS A 146 -14.93 -1.84 4.73
CA HIS A 146 -15.97 -1.83 5.75
C HIS A 146 -15.57 -1.15 7.07
N ASP A 147 -14.27 -0.76 7.27
CA ASP A 147 -13.82 -0.08 8.50
C ASP A 147 -13.60 1.44 8.35
N ARG A 148 -13.69 2.00 7.15
CA ARG A 148 -14.44 3.25 7.07
C ARG A 148 -15.90 2.83 6.95
N ALA A 149 -16.59 2.61 8.07
CA ALA A 149 -18.04 2.71 8.13
C ALA A 149 -18.37 3.89 7.23
N ASP A 150 -19.15 3.66 6.17
CA ASP A 150 -19.58 4.77 5.31
C ASP A 150 -19.98 5.90 6.24
N PRO A 151 -19.27 7.05 6.24
CA PRO A 151 -19.55 8.10 7.20
C PRO A 151 -21.01 8.55 7.12
N LEU A 152 -21.72 8.09 6.08
CA LEU A 152 -23.10 8.41 5.78
C LEU A 152 -24.01 7.20 6.04
N THR A 153 -25.15 7.45 6.68
CA THR A 153 -26.27 6.52 6.64
C THR A 153 -26.88 6.46 5.24
N ASP A 154 -27.59 5.38 4.89
CA ASP A 154 -28.28 5.24 3.58
C ASP A 154 -29.16 6.44 3.28
N GLY A 155 -29.89 6.96 4.28
CA GLY A 155 -30.75 8.14 4.13
C GLY A 155 -29.98 9.44 3.90
N GLN A 156 -28.77 9.58 4.47
CA GLN A 156 -27.90 10.73 4.24
C GLN A 156 -27.26 10.66 2.84
N ARG A 157 -26.83 9.48 2.43
CA ARG A 157 -26.30 9.22 1.09
C ARG A 157 -27.31 9.54 0.02
N ALA A 158 -28.50 8.97 0.09
CA ALA A 158 -29.56 9.20 -0.89
C ALA A 158 -29.95 10.69 -1.00
N LEU A 159 -29.96 11.41 0.13
CA LEU A 159 -30.26 12.86 0.13
C LEU A 159 -29.13 13.66 -0.53
N LEU A 160 -27.85 13.33 -0.27
CA LEU A 160 -26.71 14.00 -0.92
C LEU A 160 -26.67 13.73 -2.42
N GLU A 161 -26.95 12.52 -2.86
CA GLU A 161 -27.04 12.16 -4.29
C GLU A 161 -28.14 12.97 -4.97
N THR A 162 -29.34 13.03 -4.37
CA THR A 162 -30.43 13.86 -4.88
C THR A 162 -30.06 15.34 -4.94
N ALA A 163 -29.33 15.86 -3.94
CA ALA A 163 -28.89 17.25 -3.89
C ALA A 163 -27.85 17.56 -4.97
N LEU A 164 -26.92 16.63 -5.24
CA LEU A 164 -25.94 16.76 -6.33
C LEU A 164 -26.61 16.75 -7.70
N GLU A 165 -27.48 15.79 -7.97
CA GLU A 165 -28.23 15.69 -9.23
C GLU A 165 -29.09 16.92 -9.49
N ALA A 166 -29.73 17.46 -8.43
CA ALA A 166 -30.53 18.67 -8.51
C ALA A 166 -29.70 19.94 -8.75
N GLY A 167 -28.39 19.90 -8.51
CA GLY A 167 -27.48 21.03 -8.61
C GLY A 167 -27.54 21.97 -7.39
N TYR A 168 -27.89 21.44 -6.22
CA TYR A 168 -27.87 22.18 -4.97
C TYR A 168 -26.46 22.67 -4.59
N TYR A 169 -25.44 21.91 -4.95
CA TYR A 169 -24.03 22.21 -4.71
C TYR A 169 -23.33 22.94 -5.88
N ASP A 170 -24.03 23.23 -6.95
CA ASP A 170 -23.45 23.91 -8.10
C ASP A 170 -23.15 25.40 -7.79
N THR A 171 -22.25 25.96 -8.56
CA THR A 171 -21.95 27.40 -8.53
C THR A 171 -22.09 27.99 -9.95
N PRO A 172 -23.16 28.76 -10.25
CA PRO A 172 -24.29 29.13 -9.38
C PRO A 172 -25.23 27.93 -9.13
N ARG A 173 -25.89 27.93 -7.97
CA ARG A 173 -26.85 26.88 -7.58
C ARG A 173 -28.01 26.78 -8.56
N ARG A 174 -28.36 25.56 -8.96
CA ARG A 174 -29.51 25.26 -9.82
C ARG A 174 -30.75 24.81 -9.02
N CYS A 175 -30.57 24.50 -7.73
CA CYS A 175 -31.64 24.07 -6.85
C CYS A 175 -31.48 24.74 -5.47
N THR A 176 -32.59 25.20 -4.90
CA THR A 176 -32.66 25.74 -3.54
C THR A 176 -32.98 24.65 -2.51
N LEU A 177 -32.73 24.94 -1.21
CA LEU A 177 -33.07 24.00 -0.14
C LEU A 177 -34.60 23.74 -0.08
N THR A 178 -35.42 24.69 -0.49
CA THR A 178 -36.88 24.54 -0.53
C THR A 178 -37.31 23.57 -1.61
N GLU A 179 -36.77 23.72 -2.83
CA GLU A 179 -37.00 22.83 -3.96
C GLU A 179 -36.49 21.41 -3.69
N LEU A 180 -35.36 21.28 -2.98
CA LEU A 180 -34.80 19.98 -2.59
C LEU A 180 -35.75 19.29 -1.55
N ALA A 181 -36.28 20.04 -0.62
CA ALA A 181 -37.23 19.56 0.37
C ALA A 181 -38.54 19.05 -0.30
N GLU A 182 -39.04 19.78 -1.29
CA GLU A 182 -40.22 19.38 -2.09
C GLU A 182 -39.94 18.10 -2.89
N ARG A 183 -38.75 17.99 -3.52
CA ARG A 183 -38.37 16.79 -4.29
C ARG A 183 -38.26 15.52 -3.45
N THR A 184 -37.87 15.67 -2.19
CA THR A 184 -37.67 14.54 -1.28
C THR A 184 -38.86 14.27 -0.37
N ASP A 185 -39.95 15.05 -0.53
CA ASP A 185 -41.14 15.00 0.31
C ASP A 185 -40.82 15.06 1.82
N ARG A 186 -39.92 15.98 2.20
CA ARG A 186 -39.44 16.17 3.56
C ARG A 186 -39.58 17.65 4.00
N ALA A 187 -39.68 17.86 5.29
CA ALA A 187 -39.64 19.21 5.84
C ALA A 187 -38.27 19.86 5.57
N LYS A 188 -38.25 21.14 5.21
CA LYS A 188 -37.03 21.92 4.93
C LYS A 188 -36.00 21.86 6.07
N SER A 189 -36.48 21.91 7.33
CA SER A 189 -35.59 21.78 8.50
C SER A 189 -34.92 20.42 8.57
N THR A 190 -35.66 19.35 8.27
CA THR A 190 -35.16 17.97 8.27
C THR A 190 -34.11 17.78 7.18
N VAL A 191 -34.34 18.31 5.96
CA VAL A 191 -33.37 18.26 4.84
C VAL A 191 -32.12 19.01 5.22
N SER A 192 -32.22 20.23 5.75
CA SER A 192 -31.08 21.05 6.18
C SER A 192 -30.25 20.34 7.25
N GLU A 193 -30.89 19.80 8.28
CA GLU A 193 -30.18 19.09 9.36
C GLU A 193 -29.49 17.81 8.85
N THR A 194 -30.16 17.04 7.99
CA THR A 194 -29.63 15.81 7.43
C THR A 194 -28.41 16.10 6.53
N LEU A 195 -28.50 17.12 5.67
CA LEU A 195 -27.35 17.55 4.85
C LEU A 195 -26.17 17.98 5.72
N HIS A 196 -26.43 18.84 6.72
CA HIS A 196 -25.36 19.30 7.61
C HIS A 196 -24.65 18.15 8.35
N ARG A 197 -25.40 17.15 8.84
CA ARG A 197 -24.83 15.95 9.47
C ARG A 197 -24.01 15.13 8.48
N ALA A 198 -24.52 14.97 7.26
CA ALA A 198 -23.82 14.23 6.19
C ALA A 198 -22.53 14.93 5.78
N GLU A 199 -22.57 16.24 5.53
CA GLU A 199 -21.42 17.08 5.21
C GLU A 199 -20.36 17.04 6.32
N SER A 200 -20.79 17.19 7.57
CA SER A 200 -19.89 17.10 8.73
C SER A 200 -19.22 15.74 8.85
N ALA A 201 -19.94 14.65 8.57
CA ALA A 201 -19.39 13.30 8.59
C ALA A 201 -18.34 13.10 7.48
N LEU A 202 -18.61 13.59 6.26
CA LEU A 202 -17.66 13.52 5.14
C LEU A 202 -16.40 14.35 5.40
N VAL A 203 -16.56 15.58 5.93
CA VAL A 203 -15.43 16.45 6.23
C VAL A 203 -14.51 15.82 7.28
N ARG A 204 -15.07 15.28 8.36
CA ARG A 204 -14.28 14.57 9.39
C ARG A 204 -13.58 13.35 8.82
N ALA A 205 -14.27 12.52 8.05
CA ALA A 205 -13.68 11.33 7.44
C ALA A 205 -12.57 11.62 6.43
N HIS A 206 -12.47 12.86 5.93
CA HIS A 206 -11.45 13.28 4.97
C HIS A 206 -10.26 14.01 5.63
N LEU A 207 -10.46 14.61 6.80
CA LEU A 207 -9.43 15.40 7.50
C LEU A 207 -8.75 14.63 8.65
N ASP A 208 -9.36 13.54 9.16
CA ASP A 208 -8.77 12.60 10.14
C ASP A 208 -8.01 11.47 9.42
#